data_bdd9f08a0eb8901db88c35f606b489c8
#
_entry.id   bdd9f08a0eb8901db88c35f606b489c8
#
_cell.length_a   1.000
_cell.length_b   1.000
_cell.length_c   1.000
_cell.angle_alpha   90.00
_cell.angle_beta   90.00
_cell.angle_gamma   90.00
#
_symmetry.space_group_name_H-M   'P 1'
#
loop_
_entity.id
_entity.type
_entity.pdbx_description
1 polymer ?
#
loop_
_entity_poly.entity_id
_entity_poly.type
_entity_poly.pdbx_seq_one_letter_code
_entity_poly.pdbx_strand_id
1 'polypeptide(L)'
;LTNVLKNDLPKIAQNQKVIDVINGITGAPKEVIEEALLWGKGPTIRIQQLGGEGDAEKYGSYRGHLSDDYLDTLFLDIDLVNEFENSNITEVSDALSFLIAVTILHEYVHLGDMVFGDNFWGDLFFNEDYDPENEAGIIFETDIFGEAVWRENAGIILRKIGGF
;
A
#
# COMPACT_ATOMS: atom_id res chain seq x y z
N LEU A 1 -14.79 2.03 -2.40
CA LEU A 1 -13.44 2.60 -2.31
C LEU A 1 -13.41 3.94 -1.56
N THR A 2 -14.29 4.90 -1.90
CA THR A 2 -14.32 6.22 -1.24
C THR A 2 -14.40 6.13 0.29
N ASN A 3 -15.12 5.15 0.83
CA ASN A 3 -15.21 4.93 2.28
C ASN A 3 -13.86 4.52 2.89
N VAL A 4 -13.13 3.63 2.24
CA VAL A 4 -11.78 3.22 2.66
C VAL A 4 -10.85 4.44 2.73
N LEU A 5 -10.84 5.26 1.67
CA LEU A 5 -9.98 6.45 1.60
C LEU A 5 -10.35 7.53 2.60
N LYS A 6 -11.64 7.72 2.90
CA LYS A 6 -12.12 8.78 3.81
C LYS A 6 -12.08 8.41 5.28
N ASN A 7 -12.29 7.14 5.59
CA ASN A 7 -12.53 6.72 6.96
C ASN A 7 -11.47 5.75 7.48
N ASP A 8 -11.01 4.81 6.67
CA ASP A 8 -10.11 3.76 7.15
C ASP A 8 -8.65 4.20 7.10
N LEU A 9 -8.16 4.77 5.99
CA LEU A 9 -6.80 5.33 5.93
C LEU A 9 -6.52 6.40 7.00
N PRO A 10 -7.41 7.39 7.27
CA PRO A 10 -7.18 8.34 8.35
C PRO A 10 -7.15 7.72 9.75
N LYS A 11 -7.84 6.59 9.99
CA LYS A 11 -7.69 5.86 11.27
C LYS A 11 -6.32 5.21 11.38
N ILE A 12 -5.82 4.66 10.26
CA ILE A 12 -4.47 4.09 10.20
C ILE A 12 -3.42 5.17 10.48
N ALA A 13 -3.61 6.39 9.96
CA ALA A 13 -2.75 7.55 10.25
C ALA A 13 -2.65 7.90 11.75
N GLN A 14 -3.60 7.45 12.56
CA GLN A 14 -3.55 7.60 14.02
C GLN A 14 -2.77 6.48 14.72
N ASN A 15 -2.39 5.44 14.00
CA ASN A 15 -1.62 4.34 14.54
C ASN A 15 -0.12 4.68 14.50
N GLN A 16 0.43 5.05 15.66
CA GLN A 16 1.83 5.46 15.79
C GLN A 16 2.80 4.39 15.26
N LYS A 17 2.50 3.10 15.43
CA LYS A 17 3.36 2.02 14.92
C LYS A 17 3.47 2.07 13.39
N VAL A 18 2.37 2.32 12.69
CA VAL A 18 2.35 2.44 11.22
C VAL A 18 3.21 3.62 10.78
N ILE A 19 3.02 4.79 11.42
CA ILE A 19 3.79 5.99 11.11
C ILE A 19 5.29 5.77 11.38
N ASP A 20 5.64 5.13 12.50
CA ASP A 20 7.03 4.86 12.87
C ASP A 20 7.72 3.91 11.89
N VAL A 21 7.03 2.87 11.44
CA VAL A 21 7.56 1.91 10.46
C VAL A 21 7.76 2.57 9.10
N ILE A 22 6.76 3.32 8.59
CA ILE A 22 6.90 4.05 7.32
C ILE A 22 8.06 5.06 7.41
N ASN A 23 8.15 5.84 8.49
CA ASN A 23 9.26 6.78 8.70
C ASN A 23 10.62 6.05 8.73
N GLY A 24 10.70 4.89 9.40
CA GLY A 24 11.92 4.09 9.49
C GLY A 24 12.39 3.55 8.14
N ILE A 25 11.47 3.14 7.27
CA ILE A 25 11.78 2.59 5.94
C ILE A 25 12.12 3.71 4.95
N THR A 26 11.32 4.79 4.94
CA THR A 26 11.37 5.80 3.88
C THR A 26 12.21 7.03 4.23
N GLY A 27 12.48 7.28 5.51
CA GLY A 27 13.03 8.55 5.98
C GLY A 27 12.05 9.74 5.93
N ALA A 28 10.83 9.54 5.45
CA ALA A 28 9.82 10.60 5.36
C ALA A 28 9.46 11.15 6.74
N PRO A 29 9.37 12.48 6.94
CA PRO A 29 8.92 13.07 8.21
C PRO A 29 7.54 12.56 8.61
N LYS A 30 7.33 12.28 9.89
CA LYS A 30 6.07 11.70 10.41
C LYS A 30 4.86 12.58 10.09
N GLU A 31 5.02 13.88 10.20
CA GLU A 31 3.98 14.85 9.89
C GLU A 31 3.56 14.80 8.42
N VAL A 32 4.50 14.53 7.52
CA VAL A 32 4.22 14.34 6.08
C VAL A 32 3.44 13.05 5.85
N ILE A 33 3.81 11.97 6.53
CA ILE A 33 3.10 10.69 6.44
C ILE A 33 1.67 10.84 6.96
N GLU A 34 1.52 11.43 8.15
CA GLU A 34 0.20 11.69 8.77
C GLU A 34 -0.69 12.52 7.86
N GLU A 35 -0.17 13.61 7.27
CA GLU A 35 -0.93 14.46 6.35
C GLU A 35 -1.30 13.71 5.06
N ALA A 36 -0.39 12.93 4.49
CA ALA A 36 -0.61 12.19 3.24
C ALA A 36 -1.70 11.11 3.36
N LEU A 37 -1.92 10.58 4.55
CA LEU A 37 -2.98 9.59 4.79
C LEU A 37 -4.36 10.21 5.04
N LEU A 38 -4.46 11.55 5.09
CA LEU A 38 -5.74 12.24 5.19
C LEU A 38 -6.41 12.37 3.82
N TRP A 39 -7.74 12.26 3.79
CA TRP A 39 -8.51 12.43 2.56
C TRP A 39 -8.23 13.74 1.84
N GLY A 40 -7.82 13.64 0.59
CA GLY A 40 -7.55 14.79 -0.28
C GLY A 40 -6.25 15.53 0.01
N LYS A 41 -5.34 14.93 0.81
CA LYS A 41 -4.04 15.50 1.16
C LYS A 41 -2.85 14.68 0.62
N GLY A 42 -3.05 13.39 0.41
CA GLY A 42 -2.03 12.48 -0.08
C GLY A 42 -1.99 12.35 -1.60
N PRO A 43 -1.25 11.36 -2.10
CA PRO A 43 -1.11 11.10 -3.52
C PRO A 43 -2.45 10.79 -4.18
N THR A 44 -2.49 11.00 -5.49
CA THR A 44 -3.63 10.63 -6.34
C THR A 44 -3.75 9.11 -6.40
N ILE A 45 -4.92 8.55 -6.10
CA ILE A 45 -5.19 7.13 -6.30
C ILE A 45 -5.83 6.96 -7.69
N ARG A 46 -5.15 6.24 -8.59
CA ARG A 46 -5.63 5.93 -9.92
C ARG A 46 -5.98 4.45 -10.04
N ILE A 47 -7.18 4.16 -10.53
CA ILE A 47 -7.65 2.79 -10.74
C ILE A 47 -7.42 2.42 -12.19
N GLN A 48 -6.73 1.30 -12.44
CA GLN A 48 -6.51 0.76 -13.78
C GLN A 48 -6.21 -0.74 -13.73
N GLN A 49 -6.24 -1.42 -14.88
CA GLN A 49 -5.77 -2.81 -15.00
C GLN A 49 -4.26 -2.87 -14.79
N LEU A 50 -3.81 -3.63 -13.79
CA LEU A 50 -2.39 -3.79 -13.45
C LEU A 50 -1.82 -5.15 -13.87
N GLY A 51 -2.59 -6.22 -13.73
CA GLY A 51 -2.24 -7.57 -14.17
C GLY A 51 -2.66 -7.84 -15.62
N GLY A 52 -1.89 -8.68 -16.33
CA GLY A 52 -2.26 -9.27 -17.62
C GLY A 52 -2.62 -10.74 -17.45
N GLU A 53 -3.15 -11.38 -18.51
CA GLU A 53 -3.43 -12.82 -18.52
C GLU A 53 -2.11 -13.60 -18.30
N GLY A 54 -1.98 -14.28 -17.14
CA GLY A 54 -0.79 -15.04 -16.76
C GLY A 54 0.22 -14.33 -15.86
N ASP A 55 0.02 -13.04 -15.56
CA ASP A 55 0.85 -12.35 -14.56
C ASP A 55 0.44 -12.71 -13.13
N ALA A 56 1.41 -12.63 -12.21
CA ALA A 56 1.12 -12.73 -10.79
C ALA A 56 0.11 -11.65 -10.38
N GLU A 57 -0.79 -11.99 -9.46
CA GLU A 57 -1.82 -11.10 -8.96
C GLU A 57 -1.18 -9.82 -8.41
N LYS A 58 -1.48 -8.68 -9.01
CA LYS A 58 -0.91 -7.38 -8.67
C LYS A 58 -2.00 -6.44 -8.21
N TYR A 59 -2.01 -6.10 -6.93
CA TYR A 59 -3.05 -5.27 -6.32
C TYR A 59 -2.79 -3.77 -6.46
N GLY A 60 -1.52 -3.37 -6.48
CA GLY A 60 -1.10 -1.97 -6.57
C GLY A 60 0.17 -1.78 -7.40
N SER A 61 0.52 -0.51 -7.67
CA SER A 61 1.79 -0.15 -8.28
C SER A 61 2.12 1.32 -8.06
N TYR A 62 3.32 1.62 -7.59
CA TYR A 62 3.92 2.95 -7.70
C TYR A 62 4.82 3.01 -8.94
N ARG A 63 4.71 4.07 -9.73
CA ARG A 63 5.39 4.21 -11.04
C ARG A 63 6.12 5.52 -11.21
N GLY A 64 6.42 6.23 -10.13
CA GLY A 64 7.13 7.52 -10.19
C GLY A 64 8.48 7.45 -10.90
N HIS A 65 9.16 6.30 -10.85
CA HIS A 65 10.41 6.05 -11.57
C HIS A 65 10.26 5.96 -13.10
N LEU A 66 9.04 5.79 -13.62
CA LEU A 66 8.78 5.68 -15.06
C LEU A 66 8.48 7.03 -15.72
N SER A 67 7.92 7.99 -14.97
CA SER A 67 7.53 9.29 -15.51
C SER A 67 7.27 10.28 -14.38
N ASP A 68 7.67 11.54 -14.60
CA ASP A 68 7.35 12.66 -13.70
C ASP A 68 5.83 12.86 -13.50
N ASP A 69 5.01 12.45 -14.47
CA ASP A 69 3.54 12.51 -14.38
C ASP A 69 2.97 11.57 -13.29
N TYR A 70 3.78 10.63 -12.77
CA TYR A 70 3.37 9.62 -11.79
C TYR A 70 4.03 9.79 -10.43
N LEU A 71 4.83 10.86 -10.24
CA LEU A 71 5.54 11.10 -8.96
C LEU A 71 4.61 11.18 -7.76
N ASP A 72 3.37 11.64 -7.95
CA ASP A 72 2.34 11.77 -6.92
C ASP A 72 1.11 10.90 -7.25
N THR A 73 1.34 9.68 -7.72
CA THR A 73 0.24 8.79 -8.13
C THR A 73 0.52 7.35 -7.70
N LEU A 74 -0.42 6.78 -6.95
CA LEU A 74 -0.48 5.37 -6.63
C LEU A 74 -1.56 4.71 -7.50
N PHE A 75 -1.27 3.52 -8.00
CA PHE A 75 -2.20 2.77 -8.83
C PHE A 75 -2.80 1.62 -8.04
N LEU A 76 -4.11 1.41 -8.19
CA LEU A 76 -4.82 0.23 -7.69
C LEU A 76 -5.37 -0.58 -8.86
N ASP A 77 -5.33 -1.89 -8.70
CA ASP A 77 -5.91 -2.80 -9.68
C ASP A 77 -7.44 -2.67 -9.72
N ILE A 78 -7.97 -2.59 -10.95
CA ILE A 78 -9.41 -2.42 -11.17
C ILE A 78 -10.21 -3.65 -10.77
N ASP A 79 -9.64 -4.86 -10.88
CA ASP A 79 -10.34 -6.09 -10.55
C ASP A 79 -10.50 -6.22 -9.02
N LEU A 80 -9.47 -5.83 -8.23
CA LEU A 80 -9.57 -5.75 -6.79
C LEU A 80 -10.66 -4.75 -6.34
N VAL A 81 -10.69 -3.56 -6.97
CA VAL A 81 -11.70 -2.54 -6.66
C VAL A 81 -13.11 -3.01 -7.03
N ASN A 82 -13.28 -3.62 -8.21
CA ASN A 82 -14.57 -4.15 -8.66
C ASN A 82 -15.06 -5.28 -7.73
N GLU A 83 -14.18 -6.17 -7.29
CA GLU A 83 -14.55 -7.23 -6.35
C GLU A 83 -15.03 -6.65 -5.03
N PHE A 84 -14.32 -5.67 -4.47
CA PHE A 84 -14.73 -4.96 -3.25
C PHE A 84 -16.09 -4.28 -3.41
N GLU A 85 -16.28 -3.50 -4.48
CA GLU A 85 -17.53 -2.73 -4.70
C GLU A 85 -18.75 -3.64 -4.98
N ASN A 86 -18.55 -4.84 -5.50
CA ASN A 86 -19.61 -5.81 -5.79
C ASN A 86 -19.78 -6.87 -4.69
N SER A 87 -18.97 -6.86 -3.63
CA SER A 87 -19.10 -7.81 -2.53
C SER A 87 -20.35 -7.52 -1.69
N ASN A 88 -21.20 -8.54 -1.55
CA ASN A 88 -22.40 -8.48 -0.72
C ASN A 88 -22.25 -9.28 0.60
N ILE A 89 -21.07 -9.83 0.87
CA ILE A 89 -20.75 -10.60 2.07
C ILE A 89 -19.85 -9.73 2.94
N THR A 90 -20.31 -9.38 4.12
CA THR A 90 -19.63 -8.44 5.04
C THR A 90 -18.17 -8.86 5.30
N GLU A 91 -17.92 -10.12 5.65
CA GLU A 91 -16.58 -10.62 5.97
C GLU A 91 -15.63 -10.54 4.76
N VAL A 92 -16.16 -10.73 3.55
CA VAL A 92 -15.37 -10.60 2.29
C VAL A 92 -15.11 -9.13 2.02
N SER A 93 -16.12 -8.28 2.15
CA SER A 93 -15.99 -6.83 1.96
C SER A 93 -14.99 -6.22 2.96
N ASP A 94 -15.01 -6.64 4.22
CA ASP A 94 -14.07 -6.18 5.24
C ASP A 94 -12.64 -6.62 4.92
N ALA A 95 -12.44 -7.88 4.49
CA ALA A 95 -11.14 -8.39 4.08
C ALA A 95 -10.58 -7.66 2.85
N LEU A 96 -11.42 -7.37 1.85
CA LEU A 96 -11.03 -6.62 0.66
C LEU A 96 -10.76 -5.14 0.97
N SER A 97 -11.54 -4.51 1.85
CA SER A 97 -11.29 -3.15 2.35
C SER A 97 -9.92 -3.07 3.02
N PHE A 98 -9.60 -4.05 3.87
CA PHE A 98 -8.31 -4.16 4.52
C PHE A 98 -7.17 -4.34 3.49
N LEU A 99 -7.32 -5.27 2.54
CA LEU A 99 -6.33 -5.50 1.49
C LEU A 99 -6.08 -4.22 0.68
N ILE A 100 -7.13 -3.49 0.28
CA ILE A 100 -7.00 -2.22 -0.43
C ILE A 100 -6.22 -1.20 0.40
N ALA A 101 -6.54 -1.06 1.70
CA ALA A 101 -5.84 -0.11 2.56
C ALA A 101 -4.36 -0.47 2.72
N VAL A 102 -4.04 -1.75 2.91
CA VAL A 102 -2.66 -2.24 2.99
C VAL A 102 -1.92 -2.00 1.68
N THR A 103 -2.55 -2.31 0.53
CA THR A 103 -1.97 -2.05 -0.80
C THR A 103 -1.62 -0.56 -0.98
N ILE A 104 -2.51 0.35 -0.57
CA ILE A 104 -2.22 1.80 -0.66
C ILE A 104 -1.02 2.17 0.21
N LEU A 105 -0.91 1.62 1.42
CA LEU A 105 0.23 1.88 2.30
C LEU A 105 1.53 1.31 1.75
N HIS A 106 1.48 0.10 1.19
CA HIS A 106 2.60 -0.54 0.51
C HIS A 106 3.14 0.35 -0.63
N GLU A 107 2.27 0.80 -1.53
CA GLU A 107 2.67 1.68 -2.63
C GLU A 107 3.09 3.08 -2.16
N TYR A 108 2.54 3.54 -1.03
CA TYR A 108 2.98 4.78 -0.40
C TYR A 108 4.39 4.68 0.19
N VAL A 109 4.78 3.50 0.70
CA VAL A 109 6.16 3.25 1.13
C VAL A 109 7.12 3.40 -0.04
N HIS A 110 6.81 2.86 -1.22
CA HIS A 110 7.63 3.05 -2.42
C HIS A 110 7.73 4.52 -2.84
N LEU A 111 6.62 5.27 -2.78
CA LEU A 111 6.63 6.71 -3.04
C LEU A 111 7.52 7.44 -2.02
N GLY A 112 7.37 7.10 -0.75
CA GLY A 112 8.15 7.72 0.33
C GLY A 112 9.65 7.42 0.19
N ASP A 113 10.01 6.18 -0.09
CA ASP A 113 11.41 5.77 -0.33
C ASP A 113 11.99 6.50 -1.55
N MET A 114 11.20 6.65 -2.61
CA MET A 114 11.60 7.43 -3.77
C MET A 114 11.86 8.91 -3.45
N VAL A 115 11.04 9.53 -2.62
CA VAL A 115 11.10 10.99 -2.38
C VAL A 115 12.08 11.35 -1.28
N PHE A 116 12.23 10.52 -0.25
CA PHE A 116 12.97 10.81 0.97
C PHE A 116 14.13 9.86 1.24
N GLY A 117 14.17 8.69 0.58
CA GLY A 117 15.21 7.69 0.77
C GLY A 117 16.57 8.14 0.23
N ASP A 118 17.63 7.87 1.00
CA ASP A 118 19.01 8.24 0.61
C ASP A 118 19.58 7.38 -0.51
N ASN A 119 19.00 6.20 -0.80
CA ASN A 119 19.54 5.17 -1.72
C ASN A 119 18.66 4.90 -2.94
N PHE A 120 17.92 5.86 -3.37
CA PHE A 120 16.83 5.77 -4.33
C PHE A 120 17.09 4.99 -5.64
N TRP A 121 18.29 4.92 -6.18
CA TRP A 121 18.57 4.30 -7.50
C TRP A 121 19.54 3.13 -7.50
N GLY A 122 20.10 2.77 -6.34
CA GLY A 122 21.22 1.80 -6.32
C GLY A 122 20.81 0.35 -6.27
N ASP A 123 19.83 -0.01 -5.45
CA ASP A 123 19.76 -1.38 -4.96
C ASP A 123 18.46 -2.16 -5.30
N LEU A 124 17.34 -1.51 -5.62
CA LEU A 124 16.06 -2.22 -5.71
C LEU A 124 15.61 -2.60 -7.13
N PHE A 125 16.05 -1.91 -8.18
CA PHE A 125 15.53 -2.17 -9.54
C PHE A 125 16.54 -2.72 -10.54
N PHE A 126 17.84 -2.71 -10.24
CA PHE A 126 18.90 -3.10 -11.19
C PHE A 126 19.89 -4.10 -10.62
N ASN A 127 19.66 -4.64 -9.44
CA ASN A 127 20.55 -5.63 -8.86
C ASN A 127 20.15 -7.04 -9.34
N GLU A 128 21.12 -7.81 -9.84
CA GLU A 128 20.93 -9.23 -10.18
C GLU A 128 20.55 -10.09 -8.94
N ASP A 129 20.69 -9.51 -7.73
CA ASP A 129 20.37 -10.11 -6.43
C ASP A 129 19.02 -9.59 -5.88
N TYR A 130 18.05 -9.21 -6.73
CA TYR A 130 16.71 -8.83 -6.27
C TYR A 130 16.11 -9.92 -5.39
N ASP A 131 15.96 -9.62 -4.11
CA ASP A 131 15.29 -10.47 -3.13
C ASP A 131 13.88 -9.90 -2.84
N PRO A 132 12.82 -10.58 -3.28
CA PRO A 132 11.46 -10.13 -3.03
C PRO A 132 11.12 -9.96 -1.54
N GLU A 133 11.83 -10.66 -0.63
CA GLU A 133 11.61 -10.53 0.82
C GLU A 133 12.18 -9.21 1.38
N ASN A 134 13.10 -8.55 0.65
CA ASN A 134 13.69 -7.25 1.01
C ASN A 134 13.02 -6.07 0.29
N GLU A 135 11.90 -6.27 -0.35
CA GLU A 135 11.13 -5.23 -0.99
C GLU A 135 10.45 -4.35 0.09
N ALA A 136 10.54 -3.01 -0.06
CA ALA A 136 10.17 -2.04 0.99
C ALA A 136 8.71 -2.17 1.49
N GLY A 137 7.77 -2.42 0.59
CA GLY A 137 6.37 -2.63 0.95
C GLY A 137 6.16 -3.96 1.68
N ILE A 138 6.88 -5.03 1.32
CA ILE A 138 6.84 -6.33 2.03
C ILE A 138 7.46 -6.20 3.43
N ILE A 139 8.55 -5.44 3.57
CA ILE A 139 9.12 -5.12 4.89
C ILE A 139 8.09 -4.40 5.75
N PHE A 140 7.44 -3.36 5.20
CA PHE A 140 6.36 -2.65 5.89
C PHE A 140 5.25 -3.59 6.36
N GLU A 141 4.73 -4.44 5.48
CA GLU A 141 3.65 -5.38 5.81
C GLU A 141 4.09 -6.37 6.90
N THR A 142 5.30 -6.91 6.78
CA THR A 142 5.85 -7.87 7.74
C THR A 142 6.05 -7.23 9.11
N ASP A 143 6.54 -5.99 9.18
CA ASP A 143 6.74 -5.27 10.44
C ASP A 143 5.43 -4.91 11.14
N ILE A 144 4.38 -4.59 10.37
CA ILE A 144 3.07 -4.21 10.93
C ILE A 144 2.23 -5.43 11.26
N PHE A 145 2.12 -6.40 10.34
CA PHE A 145 1.15 -7.49 10.37
C PHE A 145 1.77 -8.85 10.69
N GLY A 146 3.12 -8.96 10.64
CA GLY A 146 3.87 -10.19 10.88
C GLY A 146 4.06 -11.07 9.64
N GLU A 147 3.44 -10.73 8.53
CA GLU A 147 3.53 -11.43 7.24
C GLU A 147 3.05 -10.51 6.11
N ALA A 148 3.41 -10.81 4.86
CA ALA A 148 2.86 -10.13 3.68
C ALA A 148 1.35 -10.39 3.56
N VAL A 149 0.60 -9.38 3.10
CA VAL A 149 -0.86 -9.42 3.04
C VAL A 149 -1.31 -9.75 1.61
N TRP A 150 -1.96 -10.88 1.48
CA TRP A 150 -2.52 -11.37 0.22
C TRP A 150 -4.04 -11.55 0.36
N ARG A 151 -4.74 -11.74 -0.76
CA ARG A 151 -6.19 -12.00 -0.78
C ARG A 151 -6.58 -13.15 0.15
N GLU A 152 -5.79 -14.23 0.17
CA GLU A 152 -6.07 -15.45 0.92
C GLU A 152 -5.95 -15.26 2.44
N ASN A 153 -5.05 -14.39 2.90
CA ASN A 153 -4.78 -14.20 4.32
C ASN A 153 -5.34 -12.88 4.90
N ALA A 154 -5.76 -11.92 4.06
CA ALA A 154 -6.23 -10.60 4.50
C ALA A 154 -7.32 -10.68 5.59
N GLY A 155 -8.33 -11.52 5.40
CA GLY A 155 -9.39 -11.71 6.40
C GLY A 155 -8.92 -12.40 7.69
N ILE A 156 -7.87 -13.23 7.63
CA ILE A 156 -7.27 -13.86 8.81
C ILE A 156 -6.50 -12.82 9.60
N ILE A 157 -5.67 -12.03 8.92
CA ILE A 157 -4.86 -10.96 9.53
C ILE A 157 -5.77 -9.92 10.16
N LEU A 158 -6.80 -9.44 9.44
CA LEU A 158 -7.75 -8.47 9.94
C LEU A 158 -8.40 -8.92 11.27
N ARG A 159 -8.77 -10.19 11.38
CA ARG A 159 -9.32 -10.75 12.65
C ARG A 159 -8.26 -10.82 13.74
N LYS A 160 -7.01 -11.16 13.43
CA LYS A 160 -5.91 -11.20 14.41
C LYS A 160 -5.63 -9.83 15.04
N ILE A 161 -5.72 -8.75 14.26
CA ILE A 161 -5.48 -7.39 14.75
C ILE A 161 -6.70 -6.73 15.38
N GLY A 162 -7.87 -7.38 15.34
CA GLY A 162 -9.11 -6.88 15.96
C GLY A 162 -9.88 -5.87 15.11
N GLY A 163 -9.65 -5.83 13.82
CA GLY A 163 -10.23 -4.86 12.88
C GLY A 163 -9.41 -3.56 12.77
N PHE A 164 -9.92 -2.61 12.00
CA PHE A 164 -9.39 -1.24 11.93
C PHE A 164 -9.84 -0.38 13.09
#